data_9880355c74b272edbdefa31427d42db2
#
_entry.id   9880355c74b272edbdefa31427d42db2
#
_cell.length_a   1.000
_cell.length_b   1.000
_cell.length_c   1.000
_cell.angle_alpha   90.00
_cell.angle_beta   90.00
_cell.angle_gamma   90.00
#
_symmetry.space_group_name_H-M   'P 1'
#
loop_
_entity.id
_entity.type
_entity.pdbx_description
1 polymer ?
#
loop_
_entity_poly.entity_id
_entity_poly.type
_entity_poly.pdbx_seq_one_letter_code
_entity_poly.pdbx_strand_id
1 'polypeptide(L)'
;MKSKDLSIEIRGDQQEVAIVRLTRPAKRNALNDGLVEAIRKAFENMPATVRAAVIDGEGEHFCAGLDLSELSERDAGQGMLHSRAWHVALERVQYGPVPVVAALHGAVVGGGLELASACHIRVADESTFYALPEGSRGIFVGGGGSVRIPRLIGVSRMTDMMLTGRVYNAADGERIGLAQYLVPGGTAFDKAFELAQRIAQLTNYSLMHALPRIAEQPADHGFMTEALMSAIAQSAPEAKSRVRAFLEGRAAKVVLDNSKLEAIEHYYQVC
;
A
#
# COMPACT_ATOMS: atom_id res chain seq x y z
N MET A 1 10.73 -17.78 -7.28
CA MET A 1 12.08 -17.19 -7.15
C MET A 1 12.37 -17.00 -5.66
N LYS A 2 13.39 -17.65 -5.11
CA LYS A 2 13.71 -17.50 -3.66
C LYS A 2 14.79 -16.43 -3.55
N SER A 3 14.46 -15.28 -3.01
CA SER A 3 15.45 -14.37 -2.46
C SER A 3 15.68 -14.76 -0.99
N LYS A 4 16.88 -14.56 -0.51
CA LYS A 4 17.21 -14.77 0.92
C LYS A 4 16.39 -13.84 1.83
N ASP A 5 16.04 -12.65 1.33
CA ASP A 5 15.50 -11.52 2.09
C ASP A 5 14.04 -11.23 1.76
N LEU A 6 13.41 -12.05 0.87
CA LEU A 6 12.00 -11.92 0.45
C LEU A 6 11.41 -13.31 0.24
N SER A 7 10.29 -13.61 0.85
CA SER A 7 9.49 -14.80 0.56
C SER A 7 8.21 -14.43 -0.19
N ILE A 8 7.78 -15.32 -1.08
CA ILE A 8 6.53 -15.22 -1.81
C ILE A 8 5.77 -16.52 -1.60
N GLU A 9 4.55 -16.41 -1.10
CA GLU A 9 3.61 -17.51 -0.93
C GLU A 9 2.31 -17.15 -1.65
N ILE A 10 1.70 -18.12 -2.31
CA ILE A 10 0.39 -17.94 -2.95
C ILE A 10 -0.65 -18.67 -2.10
N ARG A 11 -1.72 -17.99 -1.73
CA ARG A 11 -2.82 -18.50 -0.90
C ARG A 11 -4.18 -18.23 -1.55
N GLY A 12 -5.23 -18.79 -0.94
CA GLY A 12 -6.61 -18.75 -1.39
C GLY A 12 -6.99 -20.04 -2.12
N ASP A 13 -8.28 -20.33 -2.22
CA ASP A 13 -8.81 -21.56 -2.82
C ASP A 13 -8.44 -21.70 -4.30
N GLN A 14 -8.32 -20.59 -5.01
CA GLN A 14 -7.90 -20.51 -6.42
C GLN A 14 -6.48 -19.99 -6.59
N GLN A 15 -5.69 -19.92 -5.51
CA GLN A 15 -4.35 -19.32 -5.49
C GLN A 15 -4.34 -17.87 -6.01
N GLU A 16 -5.29 -17.09 -5.57
CA GLU A 16 -5.56 -15.74 -6.07
C GLU A 16 -4.92 -14.62 -5.25
N VAL A 17 -4.33 -14.92 -4.08
CA VAL A 17 -3.66 -13.94 -3.21
C VAL A 17 -2.19 -14.25 -3.05
N ALA A 18 -1.32 -13.34 -3.45
CA ALA A 18 0.12 -13.43 -3.17
C ALA A 18 0.45 -12.77 -1.83
N ILE A 19 1.25 -13.44 -1.02
CA ILE A 19 1.85 -12.89 0.19
C ILE A 19 3.33 -12.63 -0.10
N VAL A 20 3.72 -11.38 -0.11
CA VAL A 20 5.10 -10.91 -0.34
C VAL A 20 5.64 -10.46 1.01
N ARG A 21 6.49 -11.26 1.63
CA ARG A 21 7.00 -11.02 2.99
C ARG A 21 8.47 -10.64 2.98
N LEU A 22 8.79 -9.52 3.61
CA LEU A 22 10.16 -9.12 3.91
C LEU A 22 10.70 -10.06 5.01
N THR A 23 11.86 -10.68 4.77
CA THR A 23 12.39 -11.75 5.66
C THR A 23 13.79 -11.41 6.18
N ARG A 24 13.97 -10.16 6.64
CA ARG A 24 15.19 -9.68 7.31
C ARG A 24 14.92 -9.17 8.75
N PRO A 25 14.26 -9.95 9.63
CA PRO A 25 13.85 -9.46 10.96
C PRO A 25 15.04 -8.97 11.81
N ALA A 26 16.20 -9.62 11.72
CA ALA A 26 17.43 -9.20 12.42
C ALA A 26 17.91 -7.79 12.01
N LYS A 27 17.51 -7.30 10.84
CA LYS A 27 17.76 -5.94 10.34
C LYS A 27 16.48 -5.09 10.33
N ARG A 28 15.45 -5.49 11.07
CA ARG A 28 14.12 -4.84 11.09
C ARG A 28 13.55 -4.64 9.69
N ASN A 29 13.78 -5.59 8.79
CA ASN A 29 13.38 -5.58 7.39
C ASN A 29 13.90 -4.36 6.60
N ALA A 30 15.06 -3.82 6.98
CA ALA A 30 15.66 -2.70 6.27
C ALA A 30 15.94 -3.05 4.80
N LEU A 31 15.69 -2.09 3.91
CA LEU A 31 15.80 -2.23 2.47
C LEU A 31 17.23 -1.99 2.01
N ASN A 32 17.79 -2.97 1.32
CA ASN A 32 18.98 -2.83 0.53
C ASN A 32 18.64 -2.99 -0.96
N ASP A 33 19.60 -2.69 -1.86
CA ASP A 33 19.39 -2.76 -3.30
C ASP A 33 18.95 -4.16 -3.76
N GLY A 34 19.47 -5.22 -3.12
CA GLY A 34 19.08 -6.61 -3.42
C GLY A 34 17.62 -6.92 -3.08
N LEU A 35 17.12 -6.43 -1.93
CA LEU A 35 15.74 -6.61 -1.51
C LEU A 35 14.79 -5.75 -2.38
N VAL A 36 15.16 -4.51 -2.70
CA VAL A 36 14.39 -3.63 -3.59
C VAL A 36 14.24 -4.27 -4.98
N GLU A 37 15.33 -4.82 -5.52
CA GLU A 37 15.29 -5.55 -6.80
C GLU A 37 14.46 -6.85 -6.71
N ALA A 38 14.50 -7.55 -5.56
CA ALA A 38 13.66 -8.72 -5.35
C ALA A 38 12.17 -8.37 -5.31
N ILE A 39 11.80 -7.25 -4.66
CA ILE A 39 10.42 -6.72 -4.68
C ILE A 39 10.01 -6.40 -6.12
N ARG A 40 10.82 -5.66 -6.88
CA ARG A 40 10.56 -5.35 -8.28
C ARG A 40 10.23 -6.61 -9.08
N LYS A 41 11.12 -7.61 -9.01
CA LYS A 41 10.95 -8.88 -9.72
C LYS A 41 9.72 -9.68 -9.27
N ALA A 42 9.39 -9.64 -7.98
CA ALA A 42 8.19 -10.30 -7.46
C ALA A 42 6.92 -9.76 -8.13
N PHE A 43 6.78 -8.44 -8.23
CA PHE A 43 5.61 -7.82 -8.86
C PHE A 43 5.65 -7.89 -10.39
N GLU A 44 6.82 -7.90 -11.03
CA GLU A 44 6.92 -8.09 -12.49
C GLU A 44 6.56 -9.51 -12.94
N ASN A 45 6.86 -10.52 -12.12
CA ASN A 45 6.64 -11.93 -12.45
C ASN A 45 5.47 -12.54 -11.66
N MET A 46 4.50 -11.72 -11.26
CA MET A 46 3.31 -12.19 -10.55
C MET A 46 2.55 -13.20 -11.40
N PRO A 47 2.21 -14.39 -10.86
CA PRO A 47 1.43 -15.39 -11.61
C PRO A 47 0.07 -14.82 -12.05
N ALA A 48 -0.40 -15.23 -13.23
CA ALA A 48 -1.66 -14.75 -13.79
C ALA A 48 -2.91 -15.15 -12.97
N THR A 49 -2.78 -16.15 -12.08
CA THR A 49 -3.84 -16.53 -11.15
C THR A 49 -4.02 -15.54 -10.01
N VAL A 50 -2.96 -14.78 -9.67
CA VAL A 50 -2.98 -13.82 -8.57
C VAL A 50 -3.80 -12.58 -8.98
N ARG A 51 -4.70 -12.17 -8.10
CA ARG A 51 -5.63 -11.04 -8.28
C ARG A 51 -5.47 -9.95 -7.23
N ALA A 52 -4.80 -10.24 -6.13
CA ALA A 52 -4.42 -9.28 -5.11
C ALA A 52 -3.12 -9.74 -4.42
N ALA A 53 -2.41 -8.81 -3.79
CA ALA A 53 -1.23 -9.13 -3.00
C ALA A 53 -1.32 -8.50 -1.60
N VAL A 54 -0.72 -9.18 -0.63
CA VAL A 54 -0.41 -8.63 0.69
C VAL A 54 1.10 -8.46 0.78
N ILE A 55 1.56 -7.32 1.26
CA ILE A 55 2.96 -7.11 1.63
C ILE A 55 3.06 -6.93 3.14
N ASP A 56 3.96 -7.67 3.78
CA ASP A 56 4.20 -7.61 5.22
C ASP A 56 5.68 -7.81 5.56
N GLY A 57 6.04 -7.70 6.84
CA GLY A 57 7.38 -7.94 7.36
C GLY A 57 7.38 -9.07 8.38
N GLU A 58 8.43 -9.90 8.36
CA GLU A 58 8.66 -10.89 9.40
C GLU A 58 9.17 -10.23 10.69
N GLY A 59 8.71 -10.73 11.86
CA GLY A 59 9.16 -10.27 13.18
C GLY A 59 8.39 -9.06 13.71
N GLU A 60 9.06 -8.18 14.44
CA GLU A 60 8.42 -7.08 15.19
C GLU A 60 8.15 -5.82 14.36
N HIS A 61 8.66 -5.74 13.14
CA HIS A 61 8.62 -4.51 12.35
C HIS A 61 8.29 -4.78 10.88
N PHE A 62 7.46 -3.93 10.31
CA PHE A 62 7.22 -3.95 8.87
C PHE A 62 8.51 -3.64 8.11
N CYS A 63 9.09 -2.45 8.29
CA CYS A 63 10.32 -2.06 7.63
C CYS A 63 10.92 -0.78 8.25
N ALA A 64 12.19 -0.85 8.66
CA ALA A 64 12.92 0.28 9.26
C ALA A 64 13.58 1.22 8.25
N GLY A 65 13.31 1.07 6.95
CA GLY A 65 13.82 1.94 5.89
C GLY A 65 15.11 1.46 5.26
N LEU A 66 15.92 2.39 4.76
CA LEU A 66 17.18 2.09 4.08
C LEU A 66 18.18 1.40 5.02
N ASP A 67 18.80 0.31 4.58
CA ASP A 67 19.91 -0.33 5.29
C ASP A 67 21.16 0.54 5.21
N LEU A 68 21.37 1.36 6.23
CA LEU A 68 22.49 2.29 6.29
C LEU A 68 23.86 1.61 6.34
N SER A 69 23.92 0.32 6.68
CA SER A 69 25.17 -0.44 6.69
C SER A 69 25.69 -0.77 5.29
N GLU A 70 24.84 -0.64 4.27
CA GLU A 70 25.17 -0.84 2.85
C GLU A 70 25.30 0.49 2.08
N LEU A 71 25.19 1.64 2.77
CA LEU A 71 25.43 2.93 2.14
C LEU A 71 26.89 3.03 1.69
N SER A 72 27.07 3.22 0.39
CA SER A 72 28.35 3.58 -0.20
C SER A 72 28.38 5.08 -0.51
N GLU A 73 29.56 5.67 -0.50
CA GLU A 73 29.73 7.01 -1.06
C GLU A 73 29.35 7.01 -2.53
N ARG A 74 28.50 7.95 -2.91
CA ARG A 74 28.01 8.13 -4.29
C ARG A 74 28.15 9.59 -4.69
N ASP A 75 28.61 9.83 -5.89
CA ASP A 75 28.45 11.15 -6.51
C ASP A 75 26.97 11.42 -6.86
N ALA A 76 26.64 12.63 -7.27
CA ALA A 76 25.27 13.05 -7.57
C ALA A 76 24.64 12.22 -8.70
N GLY A 77 25.41 11.84 -9.72
CA GLY A 77 24.92 11.03 -10.85
C GLY A 77 24.59 9.60 -10.40
N GLN A 78 25.48 8.99 -9.63
CA GLN A 78 25.27 7.66 -9.06
C GLN A 78 24.07 7.65 -8.08
N GLY A 79 23.95 8.68 -7.24
CA GLY A 79 22.80 8.85 -6.33
C GLY A 79 21.48 8.97 -7.08
N MET A 80 21.45 9.73 -8.17
CA MET A 80 20.26 9.85 -9.03
C MET A 80 19.88 8.50 -9.65
N LEU A 81 20.83 7.77 -10.22
CA LEU A 81 20.55 6.44 -10.82
C LEU A 81 20.06 5.44 -9.77
N HIS A 82 20.64 5.45 -8.58
CA HIS A 82 20.19 4.62 -7.46
C HIS A 82 18.74 4.94 -7.06
N SER A 83 18.41 6.22 -6.85
CA SER A 83 17.04 6.65 -6.55
C SER A 83 16.06 6.24 -7.66
N ARG A 84 16.45 6.39 -8.95
CA ARG A 84 15.61 5.96 -10.07
C ARG A 84 15.36 4.45 -10.09
N ALA A 85 16.34 3.63 -9.72
CA ALA A 85 16.14 2.18 -9.59
C ALA A 85 15.09 1.84 -8.50
N TRP A 86 15.13 2.54 -7.37
CA TRP A 86 14.13 2.41 -6.31
C TRP A 86 12.75 2.89 -6.78
N HIS A 87 12.67 4.01 -7.51
CA HIS A 87 11.39 4.46 -8.10
C HIS A 87 10.78 3.35 -8.97
N VAL A 88 11.55 2.77 -9.90
CA VAL A 88 11.07 1.70 -10.78
C VAL A 88 10.55 0.50 -9.97
N ALA A 89 11.26 0.11 -8.90
CA ALA A 89 10.83 -1.00 -8.06
C ALA A 89 9.49 -0.71 -7.34
N LEU A 90 9.35 0.46 -6.73
CA LEU A 90 8.13 0.83 -6.01
C LEU A 90 6.97 1.18 -6.95
N GLU A 91 7.25 1.65 -8.17
CA GLU A 91 6.25 1.79 -9.23
C GLU A 91 5.64 0.43 -9.63
N ARG A 92 6.41 -0.68 -9.55
CA ARG A 92 5.86 -2.03 -9.78
C ARG A 92 4.93 -2.49 -8.69
N VAL A 93 5.07 -1.99 -7.46
CA VAL A 93 4.10 -2.19 -6.38
C VAL A 93 2.84 -1.37 -6.65
N GLN A 94 2.98 -0.09 -7.00
CA GLN A 94 1.87 0.85 -7.15
C GLN A 94 1.07 0.66 -8.46
N TYR A 95 1.76 0.36 -9.57
CA TYR A 95 1.17 0.29 -10.90
C TYR A 95 1.35 -1.08 -11.55
N GLY A 96 1.65 -2.09 -10.75
CA GLY A 96 1.86 -3.46 -11.19
C GLY A 96 0.56 -4.18 -11.59
N PRO A 97 0.59 -5.50 -11.71
CA PRO A 97 -0.54 -6.26 -12.26
C PRO A 97 -1.72 -6.41 -11.30
N VAL A 98 -1.52 -6.21 -9.99
CA VAL A 98 -2.54 -6.50 -8.97
C VAL A 98 -2.58 -5.43 -7.88
N PRO A 99 -3.74 -5.19 -7.25
CA PRO A 99 -3.85 -4.36 -6.04
C PRO A 99 -3.02 -4.94 -4.90
N VAL A 100 -2.41 -4.06 -4.09
CA VAL A 100 -1.54 -4.43 -2.96
C VAL A 100 -2.09 -3.86 -1.66
N VAL A 101 -2.22 -4.72 -0.65
CA VAL A 101 -2.57 -4.35 0.72
C VAL A 101 -1.34 -4.49 1.59
N ALA A 102 -0.92 -3.43 2.28
CA ALA A 102 0.17 -3.49 3.25
C ALA A 102 -0.36 -3.83 4.64
N ALA A 103 0.27 -4.81 5.30
CA ALA A 103 0.04 -5.15 6.70
C ALA A 103 1.16 -4.52 7.54
N LEU A 104 0.86 -3.43 8.22
CA LEU A 104 1.82 -2.60 8.91
C LEU A 104 1.82 -2.91 10.42
N HIS A 105 3.03 -3.06 10.98
CA HIS A 105 3.24 -3.25 12.41
C HIS A 105 4.63 -2.73 12.81
N GLY A 106 4.79 -2.28 14.05
CA GLY A 106 6.03 -1.71 14.55
C GLY A 106 6.54 -0.59 13.65
N ALA A 107 7.80 -0.63 13.28
CA ALA A 107 8.44 0.43 12.48
C ALA A 107 7.97 0.43 11.01
N VAL A 108 7.47 1.59 10.57
CA VAL A 108 7.19 1.95 9.17
C VAL A 108 7.94 3.25 8.91
N VAL A 109 9.26 3.14 8.63
CA VAL A 109 10.19 4.27 8.72
C VAL A 109 10.94 4.48 7.42
N GLY A 110 11.08 5.72 6.99
CA GLY A 110 11.88 6.10 5.82
C GLY A 110 11.46 5.35 4.57
N GLY A 111 12.39 4.62 3.93
CA GLY A 111 12.10 3.74 2.79
C GLY A 111 10.99 2.72 3.04
N GLY A 112 10.76 2.31 4.30
CA GLY A 112 9.63 1.46 4.69
C GLY A 112 8.28 2.19 4.55
N LEU A 113 8.23 3.48 4.90
CA LEU A 113 7.05 4.31 4.67
C LEU A 113 6.89 4.62 3.18
N GLU A 114 7.98 4.76 2.43
CA GLU A 114 7.92 4.91 0.97
C GLU A 114 7.32 3.66 0.29
N LEU A 115 7.73 2.45 0.73
CA LEU A 115 7.16 1.18 0.27
C LEU A 115 5.68 1.07 0.64
N ALA A 116 5.32 1.36 1.90
CA ALA A 116 3.92 1.35 2.34
C ALA A 116 3.06 2.35 1.54
N SER A 117 3.59 3.54 1.22
CA SER A 117 2.89 4.55 0.42
C SER A 117 2.65 4.15 -1.04
N ALA A 118 3.43 3.20 -1.56
CA ALA A 118 3.22 2.63 -2.88
C ALA A 118 2.12 1.56 -2.93
N CYS A 119 1.67 1.06 -1.77
CA CYS A 119 0.56 0.13 -1.67
C CYS A 119 -0.79 0.84 -1.77
N HIS A 120 -1.83 0.14 -2.24
CA HIS A 120 -3.16 0.72 -2.46
C HIS A 120 -3.93 0.88 -1.16
N ILE A 121 -3.84 -0.10 -0.27
CA ILE A 121 -4.48 -0.10 1.05
C ILE A 121 -3.41 -0.40 2.10
N ARG A 122 -3.51 0.26 3.25
CA ARG A 122 -2.63 0.07 4.40
C ARG A 122 -3.47 -0.24 5.62
N VAL A 123 -3.17 -1.39 6.24
CA VAL A 123 -3.73 -1.82 7.52
C VAL A 123 -2.64 -1.71 8.55
N ALA A 124 -2.83 -0.89 9.56
CA ALA A 124 -1.90 -0.75 10.68
C ALA A 124 -2.45 -1.45 11.93
N ASP A 125 -1.60 -2.11 12.70
CA ASP A 125 -1.95 -2.47 14.05
C ASP A 125 -1.49 -1.41 15.07
N GLU A 126 -1.91 -1.56 16.32
CA GLU A 126 -1.64 -0.61 17.39
C GLU A 126 -0.14 -0.41 17.69
N SER A 127 0.73 -1.35 17.30
CA SER A 127 2.19 -1.23 17.48
C SER A 127 2.86 -0.32 16.44
N THR A 128 2.14 0.04 15.37
CA THR A 128 2.68 0.78 14.23
C THR A 128 3.09 2.20 14.61
N PHE A 129 4.26 2.61 14.12
CA PHE A 129 4.67 4.02 14.13
C PHE A 129 5.33 4.42 12.82
N TYR A 130 5.19 5.71 12.47
CA TYR A 130 5.62 6.26 11.19
C TYR A 130 6.63 7.38 11.41
N ALA A 131 7.76 7.35 10.68
CA ALA A 131 8.77 8.39 10.75
C ALA A 131 9.50 8.58 9.41
N LEU A 132 10.01 9.79 9.18
CA LEU A 132 10.90 10.16 8.09
C LEU A 132 12.18 10.78 8.66
N PRO A 133 13.15 9.96 9.12
CA PRO A 133 14.33 10.45 9.79
C PRO A 133 15.43 10.96 8.82
N GLU A 134 15.17 10.97 7.53
CA GLU A 134 16.11 11.33 6.47
C GLU A 134 16.70 12.72 6.70
N GLY A 135 15.86 13.72 7.03
CA GLY A 135 16.31 15.09 7.29
C GLY A 135 17.33 15.18 8.43
N SER A 136 17.13 14.46 9.52
CA SER A 136 18.06 14.42 10.66
C SER A 136 19.42 13.74 10.32
N ARG A 137 19.47 12.98 9.24
CA ARG A 137 20.67 12.27 8.74
C ARG A 137 21.35 12.99 7.58
N GLY A 138 20.84 14.16 7.18
CA GLY A 138 21.37 14.91 6.03
C GLY A 138 21.12 14.25 4.68
N ILE A 139 20.15 13.34 4.58
CA ILE A 139 19.73 12.70 3.34
C ILE A 139 18.27 13.05 3.03
N PHE A 140 17.80 12.69 1.85
CA PHE A 140 16.43 12.93 1.41
C PHE A 140 15.75 11.60 1.06
N VAL A 141 14.41 11.55 1.09
CA VAL A 141 13.64 10.39 0.63
C VAL A 141 13.95 10.13 -0.86
N GLY A 142 14.22 8.88 -1.20
CA GLY A 142 14.75 8.53 -2.53
C GLY A 142 13.92 7.49 -3.29
N GLY A 143 12.89 6.91 -2.65
CA GLY A 143 12.02 5.90 -3.25
C GLY A 143 10.68 6.44 -3.76
N GLY A 144 10.51 7.77 -3.83
CA GLY A 144 9.28 8.43 -4.30
C GLY A 144 8.34 8.89 -3.18
N GLY A 145 8.81 8.86 -1.93
CA GLY A 145 8.05 9.32 -0.76
C GLY A 145 7.63 10.78 -0.85
N SER A 146 8.48 11.66 -1.41
CA SER A 146 8.16 13.08 -1.60
C SER A 146 6.99 13.35 -2.55
N VAL A 147 6.60 12.36 -3.33
CA VAL A 147 5.43 12.42 -4.23
C VAL A 147 4.23 11.72 -3.62
N ARG A 148 4.41 10.51 -3.08
CA ARG A 148 3.30 9.66 -2.59
C ARG A 148 2.77 10.10 -1.23
N ILE A 149 3.66 10.34 -0.27
CA ILE A 149 3.27 10.63 1.12
C ILE A 149 2.47 11.94 1.22
N PRO A 150 2.85 13.07 0.56
CA PRO A 150 2.04 14.29 0.59
C PRO A 150 0.63 14.12 0.02
N ARG A 151 0.44 13.18 -0.90
CA ARG A 151 -0.90 12.84 -1.44
C ARG A 151 -1.78 12.12 -0.42
N LEU A 152 -1.17 11.44 0.55
CA LEU A 152 -1.89 10.78 1.64
C LEU A 152 -2.21 11.74 2.79
N ILE A 153 -1.23 12.54 3.22
CA ILE A 153 -1.32 13.31 4.48
C ILE A 153 -1.20 14.83 4.31
N GLY A 154 -1.02 15.29 3.08
CA GLY A 154 -0.74 16.70 2.78
C GLY A 154 0.73 17.09 2.95
N VAL A 155 1.15 18.09 2.16
CA VAL A 155 2.56 18.56 2.11
C VAL A 155 3.05 19.02 3.48
N SER A 156 2.23 19.78 4.23
CA SER A 156 2.64 20.36 5.52
C SER A 156 3.02 19.32 6.56
N ARG A 157 2.27 18.20 6.62
CA ARG A 157 2.59 17.11 7.58
C ARG A 157 3.86 16.37 7.18
N MET A 158 4.06 16.11 5.91
CA MET A 158 5.32 15.51 5.45
C MET A 158 6.52 16.45 5.72
N THR A 159 6.35 17.75 5.47
CA THR A 159 7.39 18.76 5.75
C THR A 159 7.76 18.76 7.24
N ASP A 160 6.76 18.71 8.14
CA ASP A 160 6.99 18.60 9.58
C ASP A 160 7.77 17.31 9.93
N MET A 161 7.39 16.16 9.41
CA MET A 161 8.12 14.90 9.61
C MET A 161 9.59 15.00 9.15
N MET A 162 9.84 15.59 7.99
CA MET A 162 11.18 15.70 7.42
C MET A 162 12.08 16.72 8.14
N LEU A 163 11.50 17.85 8.59
CA LEU A 163 12.28 18.94 9.20
C LEU A 163 12.48 18.74 10.70
N THR A 164 11.48 18.20 11.40
CA THR A 164 11.50 18.07 12.87
C THR A 164 11.78 16.66 13.35
N GLY A 165 11.68 15.66 12.46
CA GLY A 165 11.75 14.25 12.83
C GLY A 165 10.49 13.76 13.56
N ARG A 166 9.34 14.44 13.38
CA ARG A 166 8.08 14.05 14.01
C ARG A 166 7.70 12.62 13.69
N VAL A 167 7.34 11.89 14.74
CA VAL A 167 6.85 10.52 14.68
C VAL A 167 5.34 10.52 14.91
N TYR A 168 4.60 9.77 14.09
CA TYR A 168 3.19 9.49 14.31
C TYR A 168 3.02 8.05 14.80
N ASN A 169 2.19 7.86 15.85
CA ASN A 169 1.74 6.54 16.29
C ASN A 169 0.65 5.98 15.34
N ALA A 170 0.19 4.76 15.61
CA ALA A 170 -0.79 4.08 14.76
C ALA A 170 -2.12 4.86 14.64
N ALA A 171 -2.65 5.36 15.76
CA ALA A 171 -3.92 6.10 15.80
C ALA A 171 -3.82 7.46 15.10
N ASP A 172 -2.72 8.19 15.30
CA ASP A 172 -2.47 9.43 14.58
C ASP A 172 -2.27 9.18 13.09
N GLY A 173 -1.57 8.10 12.74
CA GLY A 173 -1.35 7.70 11.36
C GLY A 173 -2.64 7.37 10.60
N GLU A 174 -3.57 6.66 11.25
CA GLU A 174 -4.90 6.39 10.68
C GLU A 174 -5.69 7.69 10.51
N ARG A 175 -5.75 8.53 11.54
CA ARG A 175 -6.46 9.81 11.52
C ARG A 175 -6.00 10.76 10.41
N ILE A 176 -4.71 10.75 10.05
CA ILE A 176 -4.16 11.62 9.00
C ILE A 176 -4.08 10.97 7.61
N GLY A 177 -4.40 9.67 7.49
CA GLY A 177 -4.48 8.95 6.22
C GLY A 177 -3.23 8.14 5.85
N LEU A 178 -2.26 7.93 6.77
CA LEU A 178 -1.14 7.00 6.54
C LEU A 178 -1.61 5.53 6.48
N ALA A 179 -2.67 5.19 7.19
CA ALA A 179 -3.38 3.92 7.04
C ALA A 179 -4.89 4.15 6.89
N GLN A 180 -5.60 3.20 6.28
CA GLN A 180 -7.05 3.21 6.15
C GLN A 180 -7.75 2.39 7.22
N TYR A 181 -7.00 1.49 7.88
CA TYR A 181 -7.52 0.63 8.93
C TYR A 181 -6.54 0.60 10.09
N LEU A 182 -7.07 0.74 11.30
CA LEU A 182 -6.36 0.49 12.55
C LEU A 182 -7.00 -0.73 13.21
N VAL A 183 -6.19 -1.71 13.57
CA VAL A 183 -6.63 -2.98 14.18
C VAL A 183 -5.81 -3.30 15.43
N PRO A 184 -6.29 -4.19 16.31
CA PRO A 184 -5.56 -4.62 17.50
C PRO A 184 -4.16 -5.15 17.17
N GLY A 185 -3.23 -5.03 18.12
CA GLY A 185 -1.85 -5.50 17.99
C GLY A 185 -1.75 -6.94 17.50
N GLY A 186 -0.89 -7.18 16.50
CA GLY A 186 -0.63 -8.48 15.90
C GLY A 186 -1.70 -8.97 14.89
N THR A 187 -2.73 -8.18 14.57
CA THR A 187 -3.82 -8.61 13.67
C THR A 187 -3.81 -7.93 12.30
N ALA A 188 -2.81 -7.10 12.01
CA ALA A 188 -2.72 -6.39 10.73
C ALA A 188 -2.67 -7.33 9.52
N PHE A 189 -1.92 -8.43 9.63
CA PHE A 189 -1.82 -9.41 8.55
C PHE A 189 -3.15 -10.07 8.23
N ASP A 190 -3.89 -10.53 9.25
CA ASP A 190 -5.16 -11.22 9.06
C ASP A 190 -6.18 -10.28 8.40
N LYS A 191 -6.23 -9.02 8.83
CA LYS A 191 -7.11 -8.02 8.21
C LYS A 191 -6.68 -7.68 6.78
N ALA A 192 -5.38 -7.54 6.52
CA ALA A 192 -4.88 -7.29 5.16
C ALA A 192 -5.17 -8.46 4.23
N PHE A 193 -5.04 -9.70 4.71
CA PHE A 193 -5.37 -10.90 3.94
C PHE A 193 -6.87 -11.00 3.66
N GLU A 194 -7.74 -10.74 4.64
CA GLU A 194 -9.19 -10.63 4.45
C GLU A 194 -9.54 -9.63 3.34
N LEU A 195 -8.93 -8.44 3.37
CA LEU A 195 -9.16 -7.41 2.36
C LEU A 195 -8.66 -7.85 0.98
N ALA A 196 -7.49 -8.49 0.90
CA ALA A 196 -6.96 -9.02 -0.35
C ALA A 196 -7.86 -10.10 -0.95
N GLN A 197 -8.41 -11.01 -0.13
CA GLN A 197 -9.39 -12.00 -0.58
C GLN A 197 -10.67 -11.33 -1.12
N ARG A 198 -11.18 -10.29 -0.46
CA ARG A 198 -12.34 -9.51 -0.95
C ARG A 198 -12.04 -8.83 -2.28
N ILE A 199 -10.84 -8.25 -2.44
CA ILE A 199 -10.40 -7.62 -3.69
C ILE A 199 -10.33 -8.67 -4.81
N ALA A 200 -9.79 -9.85 -4.53
CA ALA A 200 -9.67 -10.94 -5.49
C ALA A 200 -11.03 -11.42 -6.06
N GLN A 201 -12.13 -11.18 -5.33
CA GLN A 201 -13.49 -11.50 -5.80
C GLN A 201 -14.07 -10.43 -6.75
N LEU A 202 -13.43 -9.28 -6.93
CA LEU A 202 -13.93 -8.22 -7.80
C LEU A 202 -13.76 -8.62 -9.27
N THR A 203 -14.80 -8.40 -10.07
CA THR A 203 -14.79 -8.73 -11.50
C THR A 203 -13.75 -7.89 -12.28
N ASN A 204 -13.64 -6.61 -11.96
CA ASN A 204 -12.79 -5.64 -12.66
C ASN A 204 -11.70 -5.07 -11.75
N TYR A 205 -11.07 -5.89 -10.89
CA TYR A 205 -10.03 -5.44 -9.95
C TYR A 205 -8.88 -4.71 -10.66
N SER A 206 -8.51 -5.14 -11.86
CA SER A 206 -7.44 -4.55 -12.66
C SER A 206 -7.74 -3.13 -13.15
N LEU A 207 -9.02 -2.76 -13.28
CA LEU A 207 -9.43 -1.38 -13.55
C LEU A 207 -9.50 -0.56 -12.27
N MET A 208 -9.99 -1.15 -11.17
CA MET A 208 -10.18 -0.45 -9.90
C MET A 208 -8.85 0.01 -9.29
N HIS A 209 -7.78 -0.81 -9.36
CA HIS A 209 -6.50 -0.41 -8.80
C HIS A 209 -5.74 0.65 -9.62
N ALA A 210 -6.23 1.00 -10.80
CA ALA A 210 -5.67 2.09 -11.59
C ALA A 210 -6.05 3.50 -11.08
N LEU A 211 -6.93 3.61 -10.06
CA LEU A 211 -7.36 4.88 -9.47
C LEU A 211 -6.21 5.85 -9.13
N PRO A 212 -5.09 5.43 -8.49
CA PRO A 212 -3.98 6.34 -8.23
C PRO A 212 -3.43 6.97 -9.51
N ARG A 213 -3.28 6.18 -10.58
CA ARG A 213 -2.78 6.67 -11.87
C ARG A 213 -3.72 7.66 -12.53
N ILE A 214 -5.04 7.49 -12.37
CA ILE A 214 -6.05 8.44 -12.87
C ILE A 214 -5.97 9.75 -12.08
N ALA A 215 -5.93 9.66 -10.75
CA ALA A 215 -5.88 10.82 -9.87
C ALA A 215 -4.58 11.66 -10.01
N GLU A 216 -3.54 11.08 -10.59
CA GLU A 216 -2.26 11.75 -10.86
C GLU A 216 -2.23 12.54 -12.16
N GLN A 217 -3.20 12.31 -13.05
CA GLN A 217 -3.29 13.02 -14.33
C GLN A 217 -3.88 14.42 -14.15
N PRO A 218 -3.61 15.35 -15.09
CA PRO A 218 -4.41 16.58 -15.22
C PRO A 218 -5.90 16.24 -15.33
N ALA A 219 -6.76 17.07 -14.74
CA ALA A 219 -8.20 16.79 -14.58
C ALA A 219 -8.89 16.33 -15.89
N ASP A 220 -8.64 17.01 -17.00
CA ASP A 220 -9.25 16.66 -18.29
C ASP A 220 -8.88 15.26 -18.78
N HIS A 221 -7.61 14.88 -18.63
CA HIS A 221 -7.14 13.54 -18.98
C HIS A 221 -7.66 12.49 -17.98
N GLY A 222 -7.72 12.84 -16.69
CA GLY A 222 -8.29 11.99 -15.64
C GLY A 222 -9.76 11.67 -15.93
N PHE A 223 -10.58 12.68 -16.25
CA PHE A 223 -12.00 12.49 -16.58
C PHE A 223 -12.22 11.63 -17.83
N MET A 224 -11.41 11.82 -18.88
CA MET A 224 -11.50 10.98 -20.07
C MET A 224 -11.12 9.53 -19.77
N THR A 225 -10.05 9.31 -18.97
CA THR A 225 -9.62 7.97 -18.57
C THR A 225 -10.69 7.29 -17.72
N GLU A 226 -11.31 8.01 -16.78
CA GLU A 226 -12.44 7.53 -15.97
C GLU A 226 -13.62 7.11 -16.84
N ALA A 227 -14.01 7.94 -17.81
CA ALA A 227 -15.12 7.64 -18.72
C ALA A 227 -14.86 6.35 -19.52
N LEU A 228 -13.65 6.17 -20.04
CA LEU A 228 -13.26 4.95 -20.77
C LEU A 228 -13.27 3.71 -19.85
N MET A 229 -12.73 3.81 -18.64
CA MET A 229 -12.71 2.70 -17.67
C MET A 229 -14.12 2.34 -17.21
N SER A 230 -14.97 3.34 -16.96
CA SER A 230 -16.39 3.14 -16.63
C SER A 230 -17.12 2.38 -17.74
N ALA A 231 -16.93 2.79 -19.00
CA ALA A 231 -17.55 2.14 -20.15
C ALA A 231 -17.08 0.68 -20.30
N ILE A 232 -15.79 0.42 -20.16
CA ILE A 232 -15.22 -0.94 -20.22
C ILE A 232 -15.80 -1.80 -19.08
N ALA A 233 -15.78 -1.30 -17.83
CA ALA A 233 -16.28 -2.03 -16.68
C ALA A 233 -17.76 -2.40 -16.84
N GLN A 234 -18.60 -1.45 -17.25
CA GLN A 234 -20.04 -1.67 -17.47
C GLN A 234 -20.34 -2.62 -18.64
N SER A 235 -19.47 -2.68 -19.64
CA SER A 235 -19.64 -3.56 -20.80
C SER A 235 -19.37 -5.04 -20.49
N ALA A 236 -18.61 -5.33 -19.44
CA ALA A 236 -18.24 -6.70 -19.07
C ALA A 236 -19.47 -7.55 -18.75
N PRO A 237 -19.57 -8.80 -19.28
CA PRO A 237 -20.71 -9.69 -19.05
C PRO A 237 -21.00 -9.94 -17.57
N GLU A 238 -19.95 -10.11 -16.76
CA GLU A 238 -20.06 -10.34 -15.31
C GLU A 238 -20.62 -9.11 -14.58
N ALA A 239 -20.20 -7.90 -14.95
CA ALA A 239 -20.73 -6.68 -14.39
C ALA A 239 -22.22 -6.53 -14.67
N LYS A 240 -22.64 -6.79 -15.92
CA LYS A 240 -24.06 -6.81 -16.31
C LYS A 240 -24.87 -7.86 -15.56
N SER A 241 -24.29 -9.04 -15.31
CA SER A 241 -24.94 -10.10 -14.53
C SER A 241 -25.11 -9.68 -13.07
N ARG A 242 -24.10 -9.09 -12.44
CA ARG A 242 -24.16 -8.60 -11.05
C ARG A 242 -25.18 -7.47 -10.89
N VAL A 243 -25.22 -6.53 -11.82
CA VAL A 243 -26.21 -5.43 -11.81
C VAL A 243 -27.64 -6.01 -11.94
N ARG A 244 -27.86 -6.96 -12.85
CA ARG A 244 -29.15 -7.64 -12.97
C ARG A 244 -29.56 -8.35 -11.67
N ALA A 245 -28.65 -9.12 -11.07
CA ALA A 245 -28.91 -9.80 -9.80
C ALA A 245 -29.27 -8.83 -8.68
N PHE A 246 -28.65 -7.67 -8.63
CA PHE A 246 -28.98 -6.60 -7.69
C PHE A 246 -30.39 -6.04 -7.94
N LEU A 247 -30.74 -5.70 -9.16
CA LEU A 247 -32.06 -5.16 -9.53
C LEU A 247 -33.18 -6.15 -9.27
N GLU A 248 -32.91 -7.45 -9.42
CA GLU A 248 -33.86 -8.53 -9.15
C GLU A 248 -33.91 -8.96 -7.66
N GLY A 249 -33.18 -8.24 -6.78
CA GLY A 249 -33.14 -8.53 -5.35
C GLY A 249 -32.44 -9.84 -4.96
N ARG A 250 -31.69 -10.44 -5.90
CA ARG A 250 -30.94 -11.70 -5.67
C ARG A 250 -29.50 -11.49 -5.16
N ALA A 251 -29.00 -10.26 -5.23
CA ALA A 251 -27.69 -9.93 -4.67
C ALA A 251 -27.79 -9.65 -3.17
N ALA A 252 -26.76 -10.05 -2.42
CA ALA A 252 -26.64 -9.67 -1.02
C ALA A 252 -26.61 -8.13 -0.92
N LYS A 253 -27.50 -7.58 -0.11
CA LYS A 253 -27.44 -6.15 0.24
C LYS A 253 -26.16 -5.90 1.04
N VAL A 254 -25.47 -4.79 0.76
CA VAL A 254 -24.42 -4.31 1.64
C VAL A 254 -25.07 -4.02 2.99
N VAL A 255 -24.80 -4.86 3.98
CA VAL A 255 -25.22 -4.61 5.36
C VAL A 255 -24.26 -3.54 5.88
N LEU A 256 -24.75 -2.31 5.98
CA LEU A 256 -24.05 -1.28 6.75
C LEU A 256 -24.05 -1.75 8.20
N ASP A 257 -22.90 -1.78 8.82
CA ASP A 257 -22.77 -2.07 10.25
C ASP A 257 -23.44 -0.93 11.02
N ASN A 258 -24.67 -1.18 11.48
CA ASN A 258 -25.48 -0.18 12.17
C ASN A 258 -24.80 0.35 13.45
N SER A 259 -23.89 -0.40 14.07
CA SER A 259 -23.15 0.06 15.25
C SER A 259 -22.29 1.30 14.95
N LYS A 260 -21.84 1.47 13.71
CA LYS A 260 -21.10 2.66 13.27
C LYS A 260 -22.02 3.83 12.88
N LEU A 261 -23.25 3.54 12.47
CA LEU A 261 -24.24 4.59 12.14
C LEU A 261 -24.80 5.24 13.41
N GLU A 262 -25.07 4.46 14.46
CA GLU A 262 -25.50 5.00 15.77
C GLU A 262 -24.47 5.93 16.40
N ALA A 263 -23.17 5.63 16.24
CA ALA A 263 -22.09 6.51 16.70
C ALA A 263 -22.03 7.83 15.90
N ILE A 264 -22.37 7.81 14.61
CA ILE A 264 -22.40 9.01 13.75
C ILE A 264 -23.66 9.83 14.07
N GLU A 265 -24.82 9.23 14.26
CA GLU A 265 -26.06 9.91 14.63
C GLU A 265 -25.93 10.57 16.01
N HIS A 266 -25.30 9.90 16.98
CA HIS A 266 -25.02 10.47 18.28
C HIS A 266 -24.09 11.70 18.21
N TYR A 267 -23.10 11.68 17.32
CA TYR A 267 -22.20 12.82 17.08
C TYR A 267 -22.95 14.06 16.54
N TYR A 268 -23.92 13.86 15.62
CA TYR A 268 -24.72 14.96 15.05
C TYR A 268 -25.84 15.45 15.95
N GLN A 269 -26.19 14.71 17.02
CA GLN A 269 -27.19 15.14 18.01
C GLN A 269 -26.57 15.98 19.16
N VAL A 270 -25.23 15.94 19.32
CA VAL A 270 -24.51 16.61 20.41
C VAL A 270 -23.77 17.89 19.93
N CYS A 271 -23.71 18.13 18.62
CA CYS A 271 -23.23 19.36 18.02
C CYS A 271 -24.39 20.19 17.46
#